data_61487a1d4b32116756b9588aac1dfd4b
#
_entry.id   61487a1d4b32116756b9588aac1dfd4b
#
_cell.length_a   1.000
_cell.length_b   1.000
_cell.length_c   1.000
_cell.angle_alpha   90.00
_cell.angle_beta   90.00
_cell.angle_gamma   90.00
#
_symmetry.space_group_name_H-M   'P 1'
#
loop_
_entity.id
_entity.type
_entity.pdbx_description
1 polymer ?
#
loop_
_entity_poly.entity_id
_entity_poly.type
_entity_poly.pdbx_seq_one_letter_code
_entity_poly.pdbx_strand_id
1 'polypeptide(L)'
;ILLFDGQATVYLPGKGCYRCLYPAPPPPGMVPSCAEAGVLGALCGTIGSIQATEVLKLILGIGDSLNGRLLLYDALAMEVRQVRIRRDPDCVVCGDHPTITELIDYDEFCGTAPVHIELPEAEQKAKDAAVAGKESIA
;
A
#
# COMPACT_ATOMS: atom_id res chain seq x y z
N ILE A 1 8.56 0.50 1.16
CA ILE A 1 9.94 0.71 1.62
C ILE A 1 10.36 -0.52 2.41
N LEU A 2 11.53 -1.04 2.13
CA LEU A 2 12.14 -2.14 2.86
C LEU A 2 13.64 -1.85 2.96
N LEU A 3 14.18 -1.80 4.18
CA LEU A 3 15.59 -1.46 4.45
C LEU A 3 16.02 -0.17 3.74
N PHE A 4 16.73 -0.30 2.63
CA PHE A 4 17.28 0.80 1.81
C PHE A 4 16.62 0.91 0.44
N ASP A 5 15.62 0.08 0.17
CA ASP A 5 14.88 0.06 -1.09
C ASP A 5 13.53 0.75 -0.96
N GLY A 6 13.24 1.62 -1.90
CA GLY A 6 11.96 2.31 -2.02
C GLY A 6 11.24 1.97 -3.32
N GLN A 7 9.91 1.90 -3.24
CA GLN A 7 9.08 1.67 -4.42
C GLN A 7 7.91 2.65 -4.43
N ALA A 8 7.55 3.14 -5.60
CA ALA A 8 6.37 3.97 -5.79
C ALA A 8 5.72 3.71 -7.14
N THR A 9 4.40 3.74 -7.18
CA THR A 9 3.61 3.65 -8.40
C THR A 9 2.25 4.31 -8.19
N VAL A 10 1.50 4.48 -9.27
CA VAL A 10 0.12 4.97 -9.26
C VAL A 10 -0.77 3.88 -9.86
N TYR A 11 -1.85 3.54 -9.17
CA TYR A 11 -2.89 2.67 -9.68
C TYR A 11 -4.15 3.49 -9.97
N LEU A 12 -4.61 3.49 -11.21
CA LEU A 12 -5.85 4.11 -11.62
C LEU A 12 -6.92 3.05 -11.88
N PRO A 13 -8.20 3.33 -11.62
CA PRO A 13 -9.28 2.41 -11.92
C PRO A 13 -9.22 1.91 -13.38
N GLY A 14 -9.35 0.60 -13.58
CA GLY A 14 -9.30 -0.05 -14.89
C GLY A 14 -7.90 -0.17 -15.53
N LYS A 15 -6.84 0.33 -14.90
CA LYS A 15 -5.46 0.28 -15.44
C LYS A 15 -4.56 -0.75 -14.77
N GLY A 16 -5.10 -1.52 -13.85
CA GLY A 16 -4.40 -2.50 -13.03
C GLY A 16 -4.42 -2.12 -11.56
N CYS A 17 -4.04 -3.06 -10.70
CA CYS A 17 -4.02 -2.88 -9.25
C CYS A 17 -2.76 -3.52 -8.65
N TYR A 18 -2.62 -3.39 -7.33
CA TYR A 18 -1.50 -3.98 -6.59
C TYR A 18 -1.36 -5.49 -6.83
N ARG A 19 -2.48 -6.23 -6.94
CA ARG A 19 -2.49 -7.68 -7.19
C ARG A 19 -2.05 -8.06 -8.62
N CYS A 20 -2.09 -7.14 -9.58
CA CYS A 20 -1.47 -7.40 -10.89
C CYS A 20 0.06 -7.49 -10.80
N LEU A 21 0.67 -6.77 -9.85
CA LEU A 21 2.11 -6.79 -9.62
C LEU A 21 2.52 -7.89 -8.63
N TYR A 22 1.74 -8.08 -7.57
CA TYR A 22 1.96 -9.07 -6.51
C TYR A 22 0.72 -9.95 -6.37
N PRO A 23 0.59 -11.01 -7.19
CA PRO A 23 -0.62 -11.86 -7.22
C PRO A 23 -0.89 -12.57 -5.89
N ALA A 24 0.16 -12.94 -5.18
CA ALA A 24 0.07 -13.57 -3.87
C ALA A 24 0.99 -12.87 -2.86
N PRO A 25 0.66 -12.86 -1.56
CA PRO A 25 1.58 -12.40 -0.54
C PRO A 25 2.78 -13.33 -0.45
N PRO A 26 3.94 -12.82 0.00
CA PRO A 26 5.08 -13.67 0.27
C PRO A 26 4.75 -14.67 1.39
N PRO A 27 5.32 -15.87 1.36
CA PRO A 27 5.21 -16.82 2.47
C PRO A 27 5.62 -16.19 3.81
N PRO A 28 4.99 -16.59 4.92
CA PRO A 28 5.37 -16.13 6.25
C PRO A 28 6.88 -16.27 6.50
N GLY A 29 7.51 -15.25 7.06
CA GLY A 29 8.94 -15.22 7.37
C GLY A 29 9.89 -14.93 6.20
N MET A 30 9.38 -14.82 4.96
CA MET A 30 10.23 -14.49 3.81
C MET A 30 10.60 -13.00 3.76
N VAL A 31 9.72 -12.12 4.22
CA VAL A 31 9.96 -10.68 4.28
C VAL A 31 10.02 -10.28 5.74
N PRO A 32 11.17 -9.75 6.21
CA PRO A 32 11.28 -9.30 7.59
C PRO A 32 10.34 -8.13 7.84
N SER A 33 9.79 -8.04 9.05
CA SER A 33 9.00 -6.89 9.47
C SER A 33 9.89 -5.63 9.57
N CYS A 34 9.27 -4.45 9.53
CA CYS A 34 10.00 -3.19 9.74
C CYS A 34 10.67 -3.13 11.13
N ALA A 35 10.13 -3.84 12.12
CA ALA A 35 10.72 -3.93 13.46
C ALA A 35 12.00 -4.77 13.48
N GLU A 36 12.09 -5.79 12.61
CA GLU A 36 13.27 -6.65 12.50
C GLU A 36 14.35 -6.06 11.59
N ALA A 37 13.95 -5.54 10.44
CA ALA A 37 14.88 -5.05 9.42
C ALA A 37 15.25 -3.57 9.58
N GLY A 38 14.40 -2.80 10.27
CA GLY A 38 14.51 -1.35 10.34
C GLY A 38 14.08 -0.66 9.04
N VAL A 39 14.03 0.66 9.08
CA VAL A 39 13.72 1.52 7.93
C VAL A 39 14.62 2.75 7.99
N LEU A 40 15.24 3.09 6.87
CA LEU A 40 15.98 4.34 6.74
C LEU A 40 15.00 5.52 6.69
N GLY A 41 14.96 6.35 7.77
CA GLY A 41 14.00 7.45 7.89
C GLY A 41 14.06 8.46 6.73
N ALA A 42 15.26 8.76 6.22
CA ALA A 42 15.43 9.63 5.05
C ALA A 42 14.75 9.07 3.79
N LEU A 43 14.74 7.75 3.62
CA LEU A 43 14.07 7.09 2.49
C LEU A 43 12.55 7.27 2.55
N CYS A 44 11.96 7.27 3.74
CA CYS A 44 10.54 7.56 3.92
C CYS A 44 10.19 8.96 3.40
N GLY A 45 11.04 9.97 3.70
CA GLY A 45 10.87 11.33 3.18
C GLY A 45 10.98 11.39 1.65
N THR A 46 12.00 10.72 1.07
CA THR A 46 12.22 10.68 -0.37
C THR A 46 11.02 10.07 -1.11
N ILE A 47 10.61 8.88 -0.71
CA ILE A 47 9.46 8.19 -1.34
C ILE A 47 8.15 8.93 -1.08
N GLY A 48 7.96 9.48 0.13
CA GLY A 48 6.79 10.30 0.45
C GLY A 48 6.68 11.56 -0.41
N SER A 49 7.79 12.23 -0.69
CA SER A 49 7.83 13.39 -1.59
C SER A 49 7.49 13.02 -3.04
N ILE A 50 7.97 11.86 -3.51
CA ILE A 50 7.60 11.33 -4.83
C ILE A 50 6.10 11.05 -4.89
N GLN A 51 5.54 10.38 -3.87
CA GLN A 51 4.11 10.10 -3.81
C GLN A 51 3.26 11.38 -3.78
N ALA A 52 3.66 12.39 -2.99
CA ALA A 52 2.97 13.68 -2.94
C ALA A 52 2.99 14.38 -4.32
N THR A 53 4.13 14.31 -5.02
CA THR A 53 4.24 14.85 -6.38
C THR A 53 3.30 14.14 -7.36
N GLU A 54 3.19 12.81 -7.27
CA GLU A 54 2.24 12.05 -8.11
C GLU A 54 0.79 12.45 -7.83
N VAL A 55 0.43 12.65 -6.56
CA VAL A 55 -0.92 13.13 -6.17
C VAL A 55 -1.19 14.51 -6.77
N LEU A 56 -0.25 15.45 -6.68
CA LEU A 56 -0.40 16.78 -7.26
C LEU A 56 -0.56 16.73 -8.78
N LYS A 57 0.20 15.89 -9.47
CA LYS A 57 0.05 15.69 -10.93
C LYS A 57 -1.34 15.19 -11.30
N LEU A 58 -1.88 14.25 -10.52
CA LEU A 58 -3.24 13.72 -10.74
C LEU A 58 -4.32 14.78 -10.52
N ILE A 59 -4.20 15.57 -9.44
CA ILE A 59 -5.16 16.64 -9.14
C ILE A 59 -5.14 17.74 -10.21
N LEU A 60 -3.95 18.14 -10.64
CA LEU A 60 -3.78 19.22 -11.60
C LEU A 60 -3.92 18.78 -13.07
N GLY A 61 -3.93 17.48 -13.34
CA GLY A 61 -3.98 16.93 -14.70
C GLY A 61 -2.74 17.25 -15.52
N ILE A 62 -1.56 17.33 -14.92
CA ILE A 62 -0.29 17.71 -15.56
C ILE A 62 0.77 16.63 -15.49
N GLY A 63 1.69 16.64 -16.45
CA GLY A 63 2.83 15.72 -16.50
C GLY A 63 2.43 14.26 -16.71
N ASP A 64 3.43 13.38 -16.68
CA ASP A 64 3.26 11.94 -16.83
C ASP A 64 3.26 11.27 -15.46
N SER A 65 2.14 10.69 -15.05
CA SER A 65 2.05 9.96 -13.79
C SER A 65 2.79 8.62 -13.85
N LEU A 66 3.08 8.04 -12.68
CA LEU A 66 3.63 6.68 -12.55
C LEU A 66 2.60 5.59 -12.83
N ASN A 67 1.43 5.91 -13.39
CA ASN A 67 0.47 4.89 -13.80
C ASN A 67 1.08 3.94 -14.86
N GLY A 68 1.04 2.64 -14.60
CA GLY A 68 1.65 1.62 -15.45
C GLY A 68 3.18 1.56 -15.37
N ARG A 69 3.78 2.23 -14.41
CA ARG A 69 5.22 2.24 -14.13
C ARG A 69 5.49 2.07 -12.65
N LEU A 70 6.39 1.16 -12.30
CA LEU A 70 6.91 1.02 -10.94
C LEU A 70 8.27 1.73 -10.87
N LEU A 71 8.39 2.73 -10.02
CA LEU A 71 9.65 3.34 -9.66
C LEU A 71 10.31 2.48 -8.58
N LEU A 72 11.56 2.11 -8.80
CA LEU A 72 12.43 1.42 -7.87
C LEU A 72 13.58 2.36 -7.52
N TYR A 73 13.82 2.57 -6.24
CA TYR A 73 14.88 3.42 -5.73
C TYR A 73 15.77 2.63 -4.76
N ASP A 74 17.03 2.51 -5.12
CA ASP A 74 18.09 1.97 -4.27
C ASP A 74 18.82 3.16 -3.61
N ALA A 75 18.63 3.31 -2.30
CA ALA A 75 19.21 4.42 -1.56
C ALA A 75 20.73 4.26 -1.31
N LEU A 76 21.27 3.04 -1.36
CA LEU A 76 22.70 2.82 -1.16
C LEU A 76 23.49 3.12 -2.44
N ALA A 77 22.98 2.66 -3.59
CA ALA A 77 23.60 2.95 -4.89
C ALA A 77 23.20 4.32 -5.45
N MET A 78 22.18 4.99 -4.87
CA MET A 78 21.54 6.21 -5.40
C MET A 78 21.01 6.01 -6.82
N GLU A 79 20.48 4.81 -7.10
CA GLU A 79 19.94 4.47 -8.39
C GLU A 79 18.41 4.56 -8.41
N VAL A 80 17.88 5.10 -9.49
CA VAL A 80 16.44 5.12 -9.77
C VAL A 80 16.20 4.38 -11.07
N ARG A 81 15.33 3.38 -11.00
CA ARG A 81 14.89 2.60 -12.19
C ARG A 81 13.38 2.62 -12.30
N GLN A 82 12.87 2.51 -13.51
CA GLN A 82 11.44 2.36 -13.76
C GLN A 82 11.19 1.08 -14.55
N VAL A 83 10.23 0.30 -14.09
CA VAL A 83 9.77 -0.93 -14.73
C VAL A 83 8.33 -0.75 -15.17
N ARG A 84 7.99 -1.20 -16.37
CA ARG A 84 6.59 -1.19 -16.83
C ARG A 84 5.80 -2.26 -16.10
N ILE A 85 4.64 -1.86 -15.58
CA ILE A 85 3.63 -2.77 -15.04
C ILE A 85 2.38 -2.70 -15.90
N ARG A 86 1.73 -3.85 -16.08
CA ARG A 86 0.53 -3.97 -16.91
C ARG A 86 -0.61 -4.53 -16.07
N ARG A 87 -1.83 -4.19 -16.45
CA ARG A 87 -3.01 -4.88 -15.94
C ARG A 87 -2.94 -6.35 -16.36
N ASP A 88 -3.15 -7.23 -15.41
CA ASP A 88 -3.29 -8.66 -15.65
C ASP A 88 -4.78 -8.98 -15.92
N PRO A 89 -5.13 -9.53 -17.11
CA PRO A 89 -6.50 -9.95 -17.40
C PRO A 89 -7.03 -11.01 -16.44
N ASP A 90 -6.14 -11.85 -15.89
CA ASP A 90 -6.47 -12.94 -14.97
C ASP A 90 -6.34 -12.52 -13.49
N CYS A 91 -6.15 -11.23 -13.22
CA CYS A 91 -6.03 -10.73 -11.84
C CYS A 91 -7.28 -11.04 -11.02
N VAL A 92 -7.10 -11.69 -9.88
CA VAL A 92 -8.19 -12.09 -8.98
C VAL A 92 -9.02 -10.93 -8.43
N VAL A 93 -8.49 -9.68 -8.48
CA VAL A 93 -9.16 -8.47 -7.95
C VAL A 93 -9.69 -7.57 -9.08
N CYS A 94 -8.89 -7.29 -10.12
CA CYS A 94 -9.27 -6.34 -11.16
C CYS A 94 -9.24 -6.92 -12.57
N GLY A 95 -9.07 -8.24 -12.71
CA GLY A 95 -9.09 -8.96 -13.98
C GLY A 95 -10.45 -8.95 -14.65
N ASP A 96 -10.56 -9.67 -15.75
CA ASP A 96 -11.81 -9.75 -16.53
C ASP A 96 -12.86 -10.60 -15.81
N HIS A 97 -12.41 -11.53 -14.94
CA HIS A 97 -13.25 -12.38 -14.10
C HIS A 97 -12.75 -12.35 -12.65
N PRO A 98 -12.95 -11.25 -11.91
CA PRO A 98 -12.44 -11.13 -10.54
C PRO A 98 -13.14 -12.12 -9.61
N THR A 99 -12.36 -12.79 -8.77
CA THR A 99 -12.86 -13.74 -7.75
C THR A 99 -12.85 -13.15 -6.35
N ILE A 100 -12.07 -12.10 -6.11
CA ILE A 100 -12.01 -11.36 -4.84
C ILE A 100 -12.79 -10.06 -5.03
N THR A 101 -14.02 -10.00 -4.52
CA THR A 101 -14.93 -8.85 -4.62
C THR A 101 -15.13 -8.13 -3.30
N GLU A 102 -14.69 -8.74 -2.20
CA GLU A 102 -14.78 -8.19 -0.84
C GLU A 102 -13.41 -8.16 -0.18
N LEU A 103 -13.30 -7.38 0.89
CA LEU A 103 -12.08 -7.36 1.69
C LEU A 103 -11.91 -8.72 2.38
N ILE A 104 -10.73 -9.31 2.25
CA ILE A 104 -10.39 -10.56 2.93
C ILE A 104 -9.83 -10.26 4.31
N ASP A 105 -9.95 -11.21 5.24
CA ASP A 105 -9.25 -11.16 6.51
C ASP A 105 -7.76 -11.46 6.27
N TYR A 106 -6.94 -10.42 6.36
CA TYR A 106 -5.50 -10.55 6.14
C TYR A 106 -4.80 -11.26 7.28
N ASP A 107 -5.31 -11.23 8.49
CA ASP A 107 -4.72 -11.92 9.63
C ASP A 107 -4.87 -13.42 9.47
N GLU A 108 -6.04 -13.90 9.03
CA GLU A 108 -6.28 -15.29 8.68
C GLU A 108 -5.41 -15.71 7.46
N PHE A 109 -5.40 -14.85 6.43
CA PHE A 109 -4.67 -15.12 5.19
C PHE A 109 -3.14 -15.15 5.36
N CYS A 110 -2.58 -14.30 6.21
CA CYS A 110 -1.14 -14.25 6.52
C CYS A 110 -0.73 -15.26 7.60
N GLY A 111 -1.68 -15.97 8.23
CA GLY A 111 -1.39 -16.90 9.32
C GLY A 111 -0.85 -16.22 10.59
N THR A 112 -1.05 -14.90 10.71
CA THR A 112 -0.73 -14.14 11.92
C THR A 112 -1.95 -14.13 12.82
N ALA A 113 -1.81 -14.64 14.05
CA ALA A 113 -2.88 -14.47 15.02
C ALA A 113 -3.15 -12.98 15.25
N PRO A 114 -4.42 -12.53 15.28
CA PRO A 114 -4.72 -11.14 15.51
C PRO A 114 -4.11 -10.69 16.82
N VAL A 115 -3.24 -9.69 16.74
CA VAL A 115 -2.76 -9.01 17.95
C VAL A 115 -3.93 -8.14 18.42
N HIS A 116 -4.73 -8.64 19.33
CA HIS A 116 -5.72 -7.84 20.05
C HIS A 116 -4.96 -6.81 20.90
N ILE A 117 -4.76 -5.63 20.32
CA ILE A 117 -4.33 -4.47 21.11
C ILE A 117 -5.57 -4.04 21.88
N GLU A 118 -5.65 -4.46 23.14
CA GLU A 118 -6.62 -3.88 24.08
C GLU A 118 -6.23 -2.42 24.29
N LEU A 119 -7.00 -1.53 23.66
CA LEU A 119 -6.84 -0.10 23.90
C LEU A 119 -7.24 0.19 25.35
N PRO A 120 -6.52 1.07 26.05
CA PRO A 120 -6.95 1.54 27.37
C PRO A 120 -8.41 1.98 27.32
N GLU A 121 -9.20 1.65 28.34
CA GLU A 121 -10.66 1.93 28.38
C GLU A 121 -11.00 3.40 28.06
N ALA A 122 -10.10 4.33 28.38
CA ALA A 122 -10.26 5.75 28.06
C ALA A 122 -10.22 6.03 26.54
N GLU A 123 -9.36 5.34 25.79
CA GLU A 123 -9.25 5.48 24.34
C GLU A 123 -10.39 4.75 23.60
N GLN A 124 -10.82 3.62 24.12
CA GLN A 124 -11.98 2.90 23.59
C GLN A 124 -13.25 3.76 23.71
N LYS A 125 -13.48 4.36 24.89
CA LYS A 125 -14.60 5.26 25.12
C LYS A 125 -14.59 6.50 24.23
N ALA A 126 -13.41 7.04 23.92
CA ALA A 126 -13.26 8.17 23.03
C ALA A 126 -13.59 7.80 21.56
N LYS A 127 -13.21 6.61 21.11
CA LYS A 127 -13.56 6.10 19.78
C LYS A 127 -15.06 5.84 19.64
N ASP A 128 -15.66 5.20 20.63
CA ASP A 128 -17.09 4.90 20.63
C ASP A 128 -17.95 6.18 20.63
N ALA A 129 -17.52 7.21 21.38
CA ALA A 129 -18.16 8.52 21.36
C ALA A 129 -18.02 9.25 20.01
N ALA A 130 -16.88 9.10 19.34
CA ALA A 130 -16.66 9.70 18.01
C ALA A 130 -17.46 9.01 16.90
N VAL A 131 -17.74 7.73 17.02
CA VAL A 131 -18.58 6.98 16.09
C VAL A 131 -20.06 7.34 16.31
N ALA A 132 -20.53 7.37 17.57
CA ALA A 132 -21.89 7.75 17.92
C ALA A 132 -22.25 9.20 17.50
N GLY A 133 -21.28 10.11 17.52
CA GLY A 133 -21.46 11.50 17.08
C GLY A 133 -21.64 11.67 15.55
N LYS A 134 -21.23 10.69 14.74
CA LYS A 134 -21.40 10.71 13.28
C LYS A 134 -22.77 10.21 12.81
N GLU A 135 -23.42 9.38 13.59
CA GLU A 135 -24.76 8.87 13.26
C GLU A 135 -25.89 9.87 13.56
N SER A 136 -25.61 10.94 14.31
CA SER A 136 -26.63 11.96 14.66
C SER A 136 -26.66 13.16 13.70
N ILE A 137 -25.88 13.17 12.59
CA ILE A 137 -25.80 14.26 11.63
C ILE A 137 -26.29 13.81 10.21
N ALA A 138 -26.94 12.66 10.11
CA ALA A 138 -27.52 12.17 8.86
C ALA A 138 -29.03 12.35 8.85
#